data_1d9c9ad1668e944fa3ec3edc02f3c262
#
_entry.id   1d9c9ad1668e944fa3ec3edc02f3c262
#
_cell.length_a   1.000
_cell.length_b   1.000
_cell.length_c   1.000
_cell.angle_alpha   90.00
_cell.angle_beta   90.00
_cell.angle_gamma   90.00
#
_symmetry.space_group_name_H-M   'P 1'
#
loop_
_entity.id
_entity.type
_entity.pdbx_description
1 polymer ?
#
loop_
_entity_poly.entity_id
_entity_poly.type
_entity_poly.pdbx_seq_one_letter_code
_entity_poly.pdbx_strand_id
1 'polypeptide(L)'
;YLVAATLRPETVFGQTNFWVNSQVNYVKAQVGEEKWIVSKECLEKLNLQERNVKMIEYVKGKDLVGKYCEAPLTKRKIIILPAGFVDSSIGTGLVVSVPSDAPYDYVALRNFQDMNEKDKKSLGFSIKQIEEIEDLEIIPIIKTNKYGDKAGVKVVEDAKIMNQDDPILDKLTQEVYKEGYHSGILLDNCGEYSGMKVLEAKEKMKLDLMNRKLLEVFYELTGKVVCRCLTNCSVKIVSDQWFLKYGDKNWKELVRKQLAGMKLHPELVRQQFNYVIGWLNDWACTHHHGTGTKLPWDEKWVIESLSDSTIYMAYYTISHLIKDYPEKKIDDSFFDYIFLGIGKGDLKMQKMKKEFEYWYPFDVRSSGKDLVQNHLSFCLFNHAAIFPEKYWPKSFSVNGWLLVEGEKMSKSKGNFFTIRQILEKHSADSIRAGLMLG
;
A
#
# COMPACT_ATOMS: atom_id res chain seq x y z
N TYR A 1 28.24 2.16 -0.74
CA TYR A 1 27.37 2.86 0.21
C TYR A 1 26.71 1.86 1.17
N LEU A 2 26.51 2.25 2.44
CA LEU A 2 25.56 1.65 3.37
C LEU A 2 24.26 2.44 3.20
N VAL A 3 23.20 1.79 2.72
CA VAL A 3 21.96 2.49 2.38
C VAL A 3 20.91 2.24 3.44
N ALA A 4 20.41 3.31 4.07
CA ALA A 4 19.32 3.23 5.03
C ALA A 4 18.01 3.77 4.42
N ALA A 5 16.89 3.13 4.72
CA ALA A 5 15.57 3.60 4.36
C ALA A 5 14.97 4.45 5.47
N THR A 6 14.32 5.57 5.13
CA THR A 6 13.62 6.42 6.09
C THR A 6 12.38 7.07 5.48
N LEU A 7 11.38 7.30 6.31
CA LEU A 7 10.22 8.15 6.01
C LEU A 7 10.43 9.60 6.47
N ARG A 8 11.58 9.87 7.11
CA ARG A 8 11.89 11.13 7.79
C ARG A 8 13.24 11.67 7.28
N PRO A 9 13.30 12.33 6.11
CA PRO A 9 14.54 12.80 5.51
C PRO A 9 15.32 13.78 6.40
N GLU A 10 14.65 14.52 7.28
CA GLU A 10 15.28 15.43 8.25
C GLU A 10 16.24 14.72 9.21
N THR A 11 16.07 13.42 9.44
CA THR A 11 16.91 12.62 10.31
C THR A 11 18.38 12.57 9.85
N VAL A 12 18.67 12.93 8.61
CA VAL A 12 20.04 13.01 8.08
C VAL A 12 20.93 13.95 8.89
N PHE A 13 20.36 14.95 9.55
CA PHE A 13 21.14 15.92 10.36
C PHE A 13 21.44 15.42 11.78
N GLY A 14 20.66 14.49 12.32
CA GLY A 14 20.77 13.99 13.69
C GLY A 14 21.48 12.64 13.86
N GLN A 15 22.10 12.14 12.79
CA GLN A 15 22.74 10.81 12.80
C GLN A 15 23.90 10.75 13.80
N THR A 16 23.83 9.81 14.76
CA THR A 16 24.89 9.57 15.76
C THR A 16 25.74 8.34 15.43
N ASN A 17 25.07 7.26 15.09
CA ASN A 17 25.68 5.98 14.73
C ASN A 17 24.83 5.25 13.70
N PHE A 18 25.28 4.10 13.26
CA PHE A 18 24.59 3.24 12.32
C PHE A 18 24.34 1.86 12.95
N TRP A 19 23.13 1.34 12.88
CA TRP A 19 22.78 0.02 13.42
C TRP A 19 22.80 -1.07 12.36
N VAL A 20 23.44 -2.20 12.67
CA VAL A 20 23.43 -3.42 11.85
C VAL A 20 23.12 -4.64 12.72
N ASN A 21 22.46 -5.62 12.17
CA ASN A 21 22.28 -6.89 12.82
C ASN A 21 23.50 -7.80 12.54
N SER A 22 24.31 -8.06 13.56
CA SER A 22 25.56 -8.84 13.43
C SER A 22 25.33 -10.29 12.98
N GLN A 23 24.12 -10.82 13.15
CA GLN A 23 23.76 -12.20 12.79
C GLN A 23 23.28 -12.33 11.35
N VAL A 24 22.97 -11.21 10.68
CA VAL A 24 22.47 -11.17 9.29
C VAL A 24 23.62 -11.18 8.29
N ASN A 25 23.44 -11.91 7.20
CA ASN A 25 24.31 -11.81 6.02
C ASN A 25 23.69 -10.78 5.06
N TYR A 26 24.30 -9.61 5.00
CA TYR A 26 23.98 -8.58 4.03
C TYR A 26 24.52 -8.93 2.64
N VAL A 27 24.12 -8.18 1.65
CA VAL A 27 24.54 -8.33 0.26
C VAL A 27 25.19 -7.03 -0.21
N LYS A 28 26.39 -7.14 -0.76
CA LYS A 28 26.95 -6.09 -1.59
C LYS A 28 26.48 -6.30 -3.02
N ALA A 29 25.79 -5.33 -3.56
CA ALA A 29 25.19 -5.39 -4.88
C ALA A 29 25.57 -4.18 -5.73
N GLN A 30 25.65 -4.38 -7.04
CA GLN A 30 25.65 -3.31 -8.01
C GLN A 30 24.21 -2.86 -8.19
N VAL A 31 23.92 -1.57 -7.98
CA VAL A 31 22.62 -0.95 -8.19
C VAL A 31 22.84 0.24 -9.13
N GLY A 32 22.45 0.08 -10.39
CA GLY A 32 22.86 1.03 -11.42
C GLY A 32 24.38 1.16 -11.50
N GLU A 33 24.91 2.36 -11.28
CA GLU A 33 26.36 2.63 -11.29
C GLU A 33 27.04 2.51 -9.92
N GLU A 34 26.25 2.30 -8.86
CA GLU A 34 26.72 2.32 -7.48
C GLU A 34 26.83 0.91 -6.87
N LYS A 35 27.64 0.79 -5.82
CA LYS A 35 27.72 -0.41 -5.00
C LYS A 35 27.08 -0.17 -3.65
N TRP A 36 26.01 -0.91 -3.37
CA TRP A 36 25.23 -0.80 -2.14
C TRP A 36 25.45 -2.02 -1.25
N ILE A 37 25.43 -1.81 0.06
CA ILE A 37 25.28 -2.86 1.06
C ILE A 37 23.86 -2.74 1.63
N VAL A 38 23.09 -3.80 1.49
CA VAL A 38 21.69 -3.90 1.91
C VAL A 38 21.37 -5.34 2.33
N SER A 39 20.21 -5.59 2.92
CA SER A 39 19.75 -6.96 3.17
C SER A 39 19.43 -7.70 1.86
N LYS A 40 19.41 -9.04 1.92
CA LYS A 40 19.00 -9.87 0.79
C LYS A 40 17.55 -9.58 0.39
N GLU A 41 16.68 -9.41 1.38
CA GLU A 41 15.26 -9.09 1.22
C GLU A 41 15.06 -7.73 0.52
N CYS A 42 15.89 -6.75 0.86
CA CYS A 42 15.89 -5.46 0.15
C CYS A 42 16.28 -5.61 -1.32
N LEU A 43 17.30 -6.42 -1.62
CA LEU A 43 17.71 -6.66 -2.99
C LEU A 43 16.59 -7.28 -3.83
N GLU A 44 15.83 -8.21 -3.27
CA GLU A 44 14.66 -8.81 -3.90
C GLU A 44 13.57 -7.76 -4.18
N LYS A 45 13.31 -6.85 -3.23
CA LYS A 45 12.37 -5.74 -3.40
C LYS A 45 12.82 -4.75 -4.47
N LEU A 46 14.10 -4.42 -4.52
CA LEU A 46 14.67 -3.53 -5.55
C LEU A 46 14.48 -4.11 -6.96
N ASN A 47 14.66 -5.41 -7.14
CA ASN A 47 14.38 -6.10 -8.40
C ASN A 47 12.90 -5.97 -8.82
N LEU A 48 11.98 -6.03 -7.86
CA LEU A 48 10.55 -5.85 -8.12
C LEU A 48 10.19 -4.39 -8.47
N GLN A 49 11.08 -3.45 -8.20
CA GLN A 49 10.89 -2.01 -8.43
C GLN A 49 11.68 -1.49 -9.64
N GLU A 50 11.93 -2.36 -10.61
CA GLU A 50 12.62 -2.05 -11.88
C GLU A 50 14.03 -1.49 -11.70
N ARG A 51 14.67 -1.76 -10.56
CA ARG A 51 16.08 -1.42 -10.36
C ARG A 51 16.97 -2.48 -11.00
N ASN A 52 17.95 -2.03 -11.78
CA ASN A 52 18.97 -2.92 -12.32
C ASN A 52 19.94 -3.29 -11.20
N VAL A 53 19.75 -4.45 -10.58
CA VAL A 53 20.56 -4.91 -9.45
C VAL A 53 21.27 -6.21 -9.78
N LYS A 54 22.53 -6.31 -9.36
CA LYS A 54 23.35 -7.50 -9.49
C LYS A 54 24.10 -7.77 -8.19
N MET A 55 23.82 -8.89 -7.57
CA MET A 55 24.55 -9.33 -6.39
C MET A 55 26.03 -9.54 -6.74
N ILE A 56 26.91 -9.03 -5.88
CA ILE A 56 28.35 -9.19 -5.99
C ILE A 56 28.86 -10.24 -5.00
N GLU A 57 28.63 -10.01 -3.70
CA GLU A 57 29.11 -10.87 -2.62
C GLU A 57 28.24 -10.73 -1.36
N TYR A 58 28.36 -11.71 -0.47
CA TYR A 58 27.79 -11.59 0.88
C TYR A 58 28.76 -10.86 1.81
N VAL A 59 28.19 -10.04 2.71
CA VAL A 59 28.91 -9.31 3.77
C VAL A 59 28.27 -9.69 5.10
N LYS A 60 29.02 -10.31 5.98
CA LYS A 60 28.50 -10.66 7.32
C LYS A 60 28.29 -9.39 8.13
N GLY A 61 27.15 -9.28 8.80
CA GLY A 61 26.85 -8.11 9.65
C GLY A 61 27.92 -7.85 10.70
N LYS A 62 28.46 -8.90 11.30
CA LYS A 62 29.58 -8.81 12.26
C LYS A 62 30.83 -8.16 11.68
N ASP A 63 31.08 -8.28 10.36
CA ASP A 63 32.25 -7.70 9.72
C ASP A 63 32.07 -6.19 9.42
N LEU A 64 30.86 -5.65 9.61
CA LEU A 64 30.56 -4.22 9.52
C LEU A 64 30.70 -3.53 10.87
N VAL A 65 30.51 -4.25 11.98
CA VAL A 65 30.61 -3.71 13.36
C VAL A 65 31.98 -3.10 13.59
N GLY A 66 32.01 -1.92 14.23
CA GLY A 66 33.22 -1.16 14.51
C GLY A 66 33.83 -0.43 13.31
N LYS A 67 33.28 -0.63 12.11
CA LYS A 67 33.65 0.20 10.95
C LYS A 67 32.93 1.54 11.01
N TYR A 68 33.33 2.43 10.08
CA TYR A 68 32.78 3.77 10.00
C TYR A 68 32.19 4.02 8.61
N CYS A 69 31.17 4.86 8.57
CA CYS A 69 30.65 5.46 7.36
C CYS A 69 30.54 6.98 7.51
N GLU A 70 30.40 7.67 6.40
CA GLU A 70 30.21 9.12 6.38
C GLU A 70 28.73 9.43 6.24
N ALA A 71 28.18 10.24 7.13
CA ALA A 71 26.80 10.70 7.06
C ALA A 71 26.63 11.67 5.87
N PRO A 72 25.62 11.51 5.02
CA PRO A 72 25.36 12.45 3.94
C PRO A 72 25.10 13.85 4.48
N LEU A 73 25.31 14.89 3.70
CA LEU A 73 25.21 16.32 4.02
C LEU A 73 26.15 16.81 5.13
N THR A 74 26.13 16.21 6.31
CA THR A 74 26.91 16.65 7.48
C THR A 74 28.37 16.24 7.39
N LYS A 75 28.70 15.25 6.56
CA LYS A 75 30.05 14.69 6.43
C LYS A 75 30.63 14.12 7.72
N ARG A 76 29.80 13.93 8.74
CA ARG A 76 30.25 13.33 10.00
C ARG A 76 30.61 11.87 9.79
N LYS A 77 31.69 11.47 10.42
CA LYS A 77 32.10 10.08 10.52
C LYS A 77 31.28 9.42 11.63
N ILE A 78 30.47 8.43 11.31
CA ILE A 78 29.61 7.71 12.25
C ILE A 78 30.05 6.24 12.35
N ILE A 79 30.06 5.72 13.58
CA ILE A 79 30.45 4.33 13.86
C ILE A 79 29.29 3.38 13.65
N ILE A 80 29.60 2.15 13.24
CA ILE A 80 28.62 1.08 13.02
C ILE A 80 28.56 0.22 14.29
N LEU A 81 27.40 0.15 14.92
CA LEU A 81 27.13 -0.59 16.13
C LEU A 81 26.20 -1.80 15.87
N PRO A 82 26.35 -2.91 16.61
CA PRO A 82 25.47 -4.06 16.48
C PRO A 82 24.15 -3.81 17.20
N ALA A 83 23.04 -4.26 16.59
CA ALA A 83 21.73 -4.21 17.23
C ALA A 83 20.86 -5.39 16.79
N GLY A 84 20.30 -6.11 17.76
CA GLY A 84 19.43 -7.26 17.50
C GLY A 84 18.03 -6.88 16.97
N PHE A 85 17.58 -5.64 17.21
CA PHE A 85 16.28 -5.15 16.76
C PHE A 85 16.22 -4.82 15.26
N VAL A 86 17.36 -4.76 14.57
CA VAL A 86 17.38 -4.48 13.13
C VAL A 86 16.83 -5.67 12.37
N ASP A 87 15.65 -5.49 11.79
CA ASP A 87 14.97 -6.50 10.97
C ASP A 87 15.42 -6.39 9.51
N SER A 88 16.05 -7.45 8.99
CA SER A 88 16.52 -7.50 7.60
C SER A 88 15.39 -7.46 6.57
N SER A 89 14.17 -7.77 6.97
CA SER A 89 13.00 -7.79 6.10
C SER A 89 12.37 -6.40 5.89
N ILE A 90 12.74 -5.40 6.70
CA ILE A 90 12.18 -4.04 6.65
C ILE A 90 13.18 -3.07 6.03
N GLY A 91 12.70 -2.24 5.10
CA GLY A 91 13.51 -1.24 4.42
C GLY A 91 14.71 -1.87 3.73
N THR A 92 15.89 -1.39 4.07
CA THR A 92 17.18 -1.89 3.56
C THR A 92 17.83 -2.92 4.48
N GLY A 93 17.20 -3.22 5.63
CA GLY A 93 17.80 -4.06 6.68
C GLY A 93 18.93 -3.36 7.46
N LEU A 94 19.06 -2.06 7.31
CA LEU A 94 20.06 -1.21 7.92
C LEU A 94 19.39 0.05 8.49
N VAL A 95 19.79 0.51 9.66
CA VAL A 95 19.13 1.63 10.34
C VAL A 95 20.13 2.69 10.76
N VAL A 96 19.82 3.94 10.47
CA VAL A 96 20.54 5.10 11.00
C VAL A 96 19.94 5.50 12.32
N SER A 97 20.79 5.76 13.31
CA SER A 97 20.39 6.14 14.68
C SER A 97 20.22 7.65 14.80
N VAL A 98 19.07 8.07 15.33
CA VAL A 98 18.77 9.47 15.66
C VAL A 98 18.13 9.56 17.05
N PRO A 99 18.91 9.40 18.13
CA PRO A 99 18.40 9.23 19.48
C PRO A 99 17.62 10.43 20.03
N SER A 100 17.84 11.63 19.50
CA SER A 100 17.09 12.83 19.91
C SER A 100 15.59 12.71 19.63
N ASP A 101 15.22 12.02 18.52
CA ASP A 101 13.86 12.00 18.00
C ASP A 101 13.29 10.58 17.85
N ALA A 102 14.11 9.56 18.08
CA ALA A 102 13.72 8.16 18.02
C ALA A 102 13.92 7.48 19.38
N PRO A 103 12.86 7.24 20.15
CA PRO A 103 12.96 6.60 21.47
C PRO A 103 13.66 5.24 21.43
N TYR A 104 13.41 4.41 20.42
CA TYR A 104 14.10 3.14 20.23
C TYR A 104 15.62 3.30 20.10
N ASP A 105 16.06 4.29 19.30
CA ASP A 105 17.48 4.56 19.09
C ASP A 105 18.15 5.04 20.38
N TYR A 106 17.44 5.86 21.16
CA TYR A 106 17.97 6.35 22.44
C TYR A 106 18.17 5.21 23.44
N VAL A 107 17.16 4.36 23.62
CA VAL A 107 17.26 3.19 24.50
C VAL A 107 18.41 2.28 24.07
N ALA A 108 18.53 2.01 22.77
CA ALA A 108 19.59 1.16 22.23
C ALA A 108 20.98 1.76 22.46
N LEU A 109 21.14 3.05 22.16
CA LEU A 109 22.43 3.75 22.34
C LEU A 109 22.84 3.79 23.82
N ARG A 110 21.93 4.21 24.72
CA ARG A 110 22.17 4.24 26.15
C ARG A 110 22.59 2.86 26.68
N ASN A 111 21.83 1.82 26.35
CA ASN A 111 22.14 0.47 26.79
C ASN A 111 23.49 -0.03 26.25
N PHE A 112 23.88 0.41 25.06
CA PHE A 112 25.19 0.11 24.50
C PHE A 112 26.30 0.90 25.19
N GLN A 113 26.09 2.17 25.51
CA GLN A 113 27.02 3.00 26.28
C GLN A 113 27.23 2.47 27.71
N ASP A 114 26.15 1.99 28.35
CA ASP A 114 26.19 1.42 29.71
C ASP A 114 26.76 0.00 29.77
N MET A 115 26.96 -0.66 28.63
CA MET A 115 27.57 -1.99 28.56
C MET A 115 29.01 -1.94 29.11
N ASN A 116 29.40 -2.94 29.88
CA ASN A 116 30.77 -2.99 30.42
C ASN A 116 31.83 -3.15 29.31
N GLU A 117 33.04 -2.69 29.60
CA GLU A 117 34.17 -2.67 28.65
C GLU A 117 34.55 -4.06 28.13
N LYS A 118 34.44 -5.10 28.98
CA LYS A 118 34.76 -6.49 28.62
C LYS A 118 33.81 -6.98 27.52
N ASP A 119 32.52 -6.67 27.63
CA ASP A 119 31.52 -7.09 26.63
C ASP A 119 31.68 -6.29 25.34
N LYS A 120 31.93 -4.98 25.39
CA LYS A 120 32.27 -4.19 24.21
C LYS A 120 33.52 -4.74 23.49
N LYS A 121 34.56 -5.12 24.22
CA LYS A 121 35.77 -5.78 23.65
C LYS A 121 35.45 -7.13 23.01
N SER A 122 34.55 -7.92 23.59
CA SER A 122 34.13 -9.21 23.01
C SER A 122 33.42 -9.06 21.67
N LEU A 123 32.80 -7.91 21.43
CA LEU A 123 32.18 -7.52 20.14
C LEU A 123 33.20 -6.98 19.13
N GLY A 124 34.51 -6.90 19.50
CA GLY A 124 35.60 -6.50 18.60
C GLY A 124 35.96 -5.01 18.63
N PHE A 125 35.45 -4.23 19.60
CA PHE A 125 35.81 -2.82 19.72
C PHE A 125 37.15 -2.62 20.41
N SER A 126 37.98 -1.74 19.89
CA SER A 126 39.20 -1.26 20.54
C SER A 126 38.89 -0.30 21.67
N ILE A 127 39.84 -0.08 22.61
CA ILE A 127 39.67 0.87 23.72
C ILE A 127 39.30 2.26 23.18
N LYS A 128 40.00 2.74 22.17
CA LYS A 128 39.69 4.05 21.57
C LYS A 128 38.27 4.15 21.02
N GLN A 129 37.73 3.07 20.43
CA GLN A 129 36.35 3.03 19.95
C GLN A 129 35.36 2.99 21.09
N ILE A 130 35.69 2.34 22.20
CA ILE A 130 34.85 2.30 23.40
C ILE A 130 34.73 3.69 23.98
N GLU A 131 35.84 4.43 24.16
CA GLU A 131 35.85 5.83 24.59
C GLU A 131 35.00 6.70 23.63
N GLU A 132 35.19 6.57 22.33
CA GLU A 132 34.40 7.29 21.31
C GLU A 132 32.89 7.00 21.42
N ILE A 133 32.50 5.75 21.71
CA ILE A 133 31.08 5.35 21.86
C ILE A 133 30.49 5.93 23.14
N GLU A 134 31.27 5.94 24.24
CA GLU A 134 30.82 6.50 25.52
C GLU A 134 30.61 8.02 25.43
N ASP A 135 31.41 8.69 24.59
CA ASP A 135 31.33 10.13 24.33
C ASP A 135 30.33 10.53 23.22
N LEU A 136 29.61 9.56 22.60
CA LEU A 136 28.65 9.89 21.56
C LEU A 136 27.54 10.81 22.06
N GLU A 137 27.51 12.03 21.55
CA GLU A 137 26.50 13.02 21.89
C GLU A 137 25.21 12.83 21.10
N ILE A 138 24.08 13.10 21.75
CA ILE A 138 22.77 13.12 21.12
C ILE A 138 22.57 14.47 20.43
N ILE A 139 22.30 14.43 19.14
CA ILE A 139 22.19 15.61 18.29
C ILE A 139 20.73 15.97 18.10
N PRO A 140 20.22 17.02 18.75
CA PRO A 140 18.85 17.45 18.56
C PRO A 140 18.67 18.08 17.17
N ILE A 141 17.55 17.77 16.52
CA ILE A 141 17.22 18.30 15.18
C ILE A 141 15.84 18.92 15.10
N ILE A 142 14.93 18.54 15.99
CA ILE A 142 13.54 19.02 16.00
C ILE A 142 13.21 19.55 17.38
N LYS A 143 12.60 20.73 17.42
CA LYS A 143 12.02 21.30 18.64
C LYS A 143 10.50 21.22 18.59
N THR A 144 9.90 20.72 19.64
CA THR A 144 8.45 20.69 19.84
C THR A 144 8.07 21.41 21.12
N ASN A 145 6.84 21.93 21.18
CA ASN A 145 6.36 22.58 22.42
C ASN A 145 6.14 21.56 23.55
N LYS A 146 5.76 20.32 23.18
CA LYS A 146 5.43 19.28 24.18
C LYS A 146 6.67 18.62 24.78
N TYR A 147 7.70 18.36 23.97
CA TYR A 147 8.84 17.53 24.38
C TYR A 147 10.20 18.27 24.37
N GLY A 148 10.23 19.54 23.93
CA GLY A 148 11.49 20.26 23.76
C GLY A 148 12.26 19.82 22.51
N ASP A 149 13.58 19.79 22.60
CA ASP A 149 14.51 19.51 21.49
C ASP A 149 15.11 18.10 21.47
N LYS A 150 14.82 17.28 22.50
CA LYS A 150 15.23 15.88 22.63
C LYS A 150 14.03 15.01 23.00
N ALA A 151 13.03 14.99 22.13
CA ALA A 151 11.75 14.34 22.40
C ALA A 151 11.90 12.84 22.69
N GLY A 152 12.78 12.13 21.95
CA GLY A 152 13.07 10.71 22.16
C GLY A 152 13.66 10.41 23.53
N VAL A 153 14.61 11.23 23.97
CA VAL A 153 15.22 11.14 25.30
C VAL A 153 14.18 11.37 26.39
N LYS A 154 13.47 12.50 26.30
CA LYS A 154 12.50 12.93 27.30
C LYS A 154 11.44 11.87 27.60
N VAL A 155 10.82 11.29 26.59
CA VAL A 155 9.74 10.31 26.80
C VAL A 155 10.24 9.00 27.40
N VAL A 156 11.47 8.60 27.08
CA VAL A 156 12.10 7.39 27.63
C VAL A 156 12.45 7.60 29.10
N GLU A 157 13.02 8.76 29.45
CA GLU A 157 13.38 9.08 30.82
C GLU A 157 12.14 9.30 31.72
N ASP A 158 11.16 10.05 31.24
CA ASP A 158 9.90 10.29 31.97
C ASP A 158 9.15 8.97 32.26
N ALA A 159 9.15 8.04 31.31
CA ALA A 159 8.53 6.72 31.45
C ALA A 159 9.43 5.66 32.11
N LYS A 160 10.70 6.00 32.42
CA LYS A 160 11.71 5.12 33.05
C LYS A 160 11.90 3.80 32.25
N ILE A 161 11.92 3.88 30.96
CA ILE A 161 12.11 2.71 30.07
C ILE A 161 13.56 2.25 30.15
N MET A 162 13.78 0.96 30.44
CA MET A 162 15.11 0.39 30.62
C MET A 162 15.62 -0.35 29.40
N ASN A 163 14.73 -0.96 28.59
CA ASN A 163 15.10 -1.76 27.43
C ASN A 163 14.09 -1.58 26.30
N GLN A 164 14.44 -2.10 25.12
CA GLN A 164 13.62 -1.98 23.91
C GLN A 164 12.40 -2.90 23.87
N ASP A 165 12.29 -3.87 24.77
CA ASP A 165 11.17 -4.81 24.86
C ASP A 165 10.00 -4.24 25.69
N ASP A 166 10.14 -3.02 26.20
CA ASP A 166 9.09 -2.37 26.97
C ASP A 166 7.86 -2.08 26.10
N PRO A 167 6.67 -2.64 26.46
CA PRO A 167 5.48 -2.56 25.62
C PRO A 167 4.93 -1.15 25.41
N ILE A 168 5.34 -0.18 26.25
CA ILE A 168 4.91 1.22 26.09
C ILE A 168 5.76 1.98 25.07
N LEU A 169 6.94 1.47 24.71
CA LEU A 169 7.91 2.14 23.86
C LEU A 169 7.36 2.43 22.46
N ASP A 170 6.63 1.46 21.89
CA ASP A 170 5.96 1.63 20.59
C ASP A 170 4.99 2.82 20.59
N LYS A 171 4.14 2.89 21.62
CA LYS A 171 3.15 3.95 21.76
C LYS A 171 3.83 5.32 21.90
N LEU A 172 4.85 5.42 22.75
CA LEU A 172 5.59 6.66 22.94
C LEU A 172 6.34 7.08 21.67
N THR A 173 6.90 6.13 20.94
CA THR A 173 7.54 6.40 19.64
C THR A 173 6.56 7.00 18.63
N GLN A 174 5.35 6.42 18.52
CA GLN A 174 4.31 6.97 17.65
C GLN A 174 3.87 8.37 18.06
N GLU A 175 3.76 8.65 19.38
CA GLU A 175 3.42 9.96 19.89
C GLU A 175 4.50 11.00 19.57
N VAL A 176 5.78 10.67 19.78
CA VAL A 176 6.92 11.54 19.45
C VAL A 176 6.96 11.84 17.95
N TYR A 177 6.80 10.81 17.11
CA TYR A 177 6.82 10.99 15.67
C TYR A 177 5.66 11.84 15.16
N LYS A 178 4.46 11.63 15.70
CA LYS A 178 3.28 12.42 15.37
C LYS A 178 3.47 13.89 15.76
N GLU A 179 3.93 14.15 16.99
CA GLU A 179 4.17 15.49 17.48
C GLU A 179 5.27 16.19 16.69
N GLY A 180 6.41 15.52 16.47
CA GLY A 180 7.52 16.06 15.69
C GLY A 180 7.10 16.40 14.24
N TYR A 181 6.25 15.58 13.62
CA TYR A 181 5.79 15.81 12.25
C TYR A 181 4.83 16.99 12.13
N HIS A 182 3.85 17.12 13.06
CA HIS A 182 2.80 18.14 12.95
C HIS A 182 3.18 19.49 13.53
N SER A 183 3.93 19.52 14.64
CA SER A 183 4.26 20.75 15.38
C SER A 183 5.76 21.03 15.50
N GLY A 184 6.60 20.10 15.02
CA GLY A 184 8.05 20.22 15.10
C GLY A 184 8.62 21.29 14.17
N ILE A 185 9.64 22.00 14.68
CA ILE A 185 10.43 23.01 13.95
C ILE A 185 11.87 22.53 13.92
N LEU A 186 12.51 22.57 12.75
CA LEU A 186 13.90 22.19 12.57
C LEU A 186 14.84 23.19 13.21
N LEU A 187 15.85 22.68 13.91
CA LEU A 187 16.87 23.47 14.61
C LEU A 187 17.96 24.00 13.66
N ASP A 188 18.80 24.89 14.17
CA ASP A 188 19.82 25.62 13.40
C ASP A 188 20.86 24.71 12.73
N ASN A 189 21.12 23.54 13.29
CA ASN A 189 22.03 22.54 12.71
C ASN A 189 21.43 21.79 11.49
N CYS A 190 20.21 22.07 11.11
CA CYS A 190 19.58 21.52 9.90
C CYS A 190 19.85 22.36 8.63
N GLY A 191 20.84 23.26 8.65
CA GLY A 191 21.31 24.01 7.49
C GLY A 191 20.22 24.89 6.85
N GLU A 192 20.04 24.77 5.56
CA GLU A 192 19.06 25.56 4.80
C GLU A 192 17.58 25.31 5.16
N TYR A 193 17.31 24.27 5.95
CA TYR A 193 15.96 23.93 6.43
C TYR A 193 15.68 24.41 7.85
N SER A 194 16.66 25.08 8.50
CA SER A 194 16.52 25.63 9.84
C SER A 194 15.30 26.55 9.96
N GLY A 195 14.56 26.42 11.07
CA GLY A 195 13.35 27.21 11.32
C GLY A 195 12.10 26.77 10.56
N MET A 196 12.21 25.83 9.61
CA MET A 196 11.05 25.31 8.89
C MET A 196 10.28 24.30 9.76
N LYS A 197 8.96 24.24 9.55
CA LYS A 197 8.16 23.12 10.07
C LYS A 197 8.55 21.82 9.41
N VAL A 198 8.63 20.73 10.18
CA VAL A 198 9.00 19.40 9.67
C VAL A 198 8.12 18.98 8.48
N LEU A 199 6.80 19.21 8.57
CA LEU A 199 5.85 18.91 7.51
C LEU A 199 6.20 19.59 6.17
N GLU A 200 6.62 20.85 6.21
CA GLU A 200 6.97 21.64 5.02
C GLU A 200 8.38 21.26 4.51
N ALA A 201 9.32 21.11 5.44
CA ALA A 201 10.69 20.74 5.14
C ALA A 201 10.81 19.38 4.47
N LYS A 202 10.01 18.40 4.86
CA LYS A 202 10.05 17.04 4.35
C LYS A 202 9.95 16.96 2.82
N GLU A 203 8.96 17.62 2.23
CA GLU A 203 8.77 17.58 0.78
C GLU A 203 9.88 18.35 0.04
N LYS A 204 10.31 19.49 0.59
CA LYS A 204 11.44 20.24 0.05
C LYS A 204 12.73 19.42 0.10
N MET A 205 13.06 18.85 1.24
CA MET A 205 14.25 18.01 1.42
C MET A 205 14.25 16.80 0.50
N LYS A 206 13.12 16.14 0.33
CA LYS A 206 12.98 15.01 -0.58
C LYS A 206 13.39 15.39 -2.00
N LEU A 207 12.85 16.48 -2.52
CA LEU A 207 13.16 16.97 -3.87
C LEU A 207 14.64 17.39 -3.99
N ASP A 208 15.15 18.15 -3.02
CA ASP A 208 16.53 18.64 -3.03
C ASP A 208 17.53 17.49 -2.96
N LEU A 209 17.31 16.50 -2.10
CA LEU A 209 18.20 15.36 -1.96
C LEU A 209 18.14 14.42 -3.17
N MET A 210 16.97 14.28 -3.81
CA MET A 210 16.84 13.55 -5.07
C MET A 210 17.63 14.25 -6.18
N ASN A 211 17.52 15.57 -6.31
CA ASN A 211 18.27 16.36 -7.30
C ASN A 211 19.79 16.26 -7.08
N ARG A 212 20.25 16.16 -5.82
CA ARG A 212 21.66 15.95 -5.45
C ARG A 212 22.11 14.48 -5.57
N LYS A 213 21.22 13.55 -5.95
CA LYS A 213 21.47 12.09 -5.99
C LYS A 213 21.90 11.49 -4.65
N LEU A 214 21.42 12.05 -3.54
CA LEU A 214 21.68 11.59 -2.18
C LEU A 214 20.50 10.78 -1.61
N LEU A 215 19.37 10.78 -2.32
CA LEU A 215 18.15 10.08 -1.95
C LEU A 215 17.50 9.48 -3.19
N GLU A 216 17.00 8.27 -3.06
CA GLU A 216 16.13 7.62 -4.05
C GLU A 216 14.82 7.16 -3.41
N VAL A 217 13.77 7.06 -4.22
CA VAL A 217 12.47 6.57 -3.75
C VAL A 217 12.47 5.05 -3.73
N PHE A 218 12.11 4.48 -2.60
CA PHE A 218 11.89 3.06 -2.39
C PHE A 218 10.47 2.84 -1.86
N TYR A 219 9.71 1.94 -2.47
CA TYR A 219 8.33 1.67 -2.10
C TYR A 219 8.23 0.44 -1.22
N GLU A 220 7.61 0.58 -0.08
CA GLU A 220 7.36 -0.49 0.86
C GLU A 220 5.97 -0.38 1.47
N LEU A 221 5.39 -1.52 1.84
CA LEU A 221 4.13 -1.55 2.57
C LEU A 221 4.34 -1.05 4.00
N THR A 222 3.42 -0.22 4.50
CA THR A 222 3.51 0.37 5.85
C THR A 222 3.27 -0.61 6.99
N GLY A 223 3.15 -1.89 6.69
CA GLY A 223 2.97 -2.96 7.66
C GLY A 223 2.93 -4.31 6.98
N LYS A 224 2.82 -5.38 7.77
CA LYS A 224 2.73 -6.73 7.25
C LYS A 224 1.40 -6.94 6.52
N VAL A 225 1.46 -7.06 5.20
CA VAL A 225 0.33 -7.42 4.34
C VAL A 225 0.55 -8.82 3.80
N VAL A 226 -0.44 -9.67 3.97
CA VAL A 226 -0.41 -11.06 3.49
C VAL A 226 -1.56 -11.32 2.52
N CYS A 227 -1.31 -12.13 1.51
CA CYS A 227 -2.35 -12.59 0.61
C CYS A 227 -3.21 -13.70 1.26
N ARG A 228 -4.23 -14.18 0.55
CA ARG A 228 -5.09 -15.29 1.06
C ARG A 228 -4.33 -16.58 1.34
N CYS A 229 -3.18 -16.79 0.69
CA CYS A 229 -2.32 -17.95 0.90
C CYS A 229 -1.30 -17.73 2.03
N LEU A 230 -1.44 -16.65 2.82
CA LEU A 230 -0.56 -16.24 3.91
C LEU A 230 0.87 -15.86 3.49
N THR A 231 1.13 -15.75 2.19
CA THR A 231 2.42 -15.25 1.68
C THR A 231 2.49 -13.73 1.85
N ASN A 232 3.64 -13.22 2.30
CA ASN A 232 3.87 -11.78 2.42
C ASN A 232 3.80 -11.11 1.05
N CYS A 233 3.10 -9.98 1.00
CA CYS A 233 3.05 -9.14 -0.19
C CYS A 233 4.26 -8.20 -0.25
N SER A 234 4.71 -7.91 -1.46
CA SER A 234 5.75 -6.91 -1.73
C SER A 234 5.27 -5.94 -2.80
N VAL A 235 5.78 -4.70 -2.75
CA VAL A 235 5.46 -3.72 -3.79
C VAL A 235 6.24 -4.07 -5.05
N LYS A 236 5.54 -4.15 -6.17
CA LYS A 236 6.11 -4.32 -7.51
C LYS A 236 5.73 -3.13 -8.38
N ILE A 237 6.69 -2.52 -9.03
CA ILE A 237 6.44 -1.54 -10.10
C ILE A 237 6.18 -2.33 -11.38
N VAL A 238 5.17 -1.95 -12.11
CA VAL A 238 4.82 -2.55 -13.41
C VAL A 238 4.72 -1.41 -14.42
N SER A 239 5.57 -1.45 -15.43
CA SER A 239 5.51 -0.58 -16.59
C SER A 239 4.47 -1.08 -17.59
N ASP A 240 4.02 -0.20 -18.46
CA ASP A 240 3.10 -0.49 -19.59
C ASP A 240 1.72 -1.04 -19.22
N GLN A 241 1.31 -0.99 -17.96
CA GLN A 241 0.01 -1.48 -17.55
C GLN A 241 -1.11 -0.49 -17.92
N TRP A 242 -2.26 -1.03 -18.32
CA TRP A 242 -3.45 -0.23 -18.61
C TRP A 242 -4.26 0.05 -17.34
N PHE A 243 -4.76 1.29 -17.23
CA PHE A 243 -5.54 1.75 -16.09
C PHE A 243 -6.86 2.35 -16.53
N LEU A 244 -7.92 2.06 -15.77
CA LEU A 244 -9.16 2.83 -15.79
C LEU A 244 -8.99 4.06 -14.90
N LYS A 245 -9.21 5.24 -15.47
CA LYS A 245 -8.97 6.52 -14.80
C LYS A 245 -10.09 6.91 -13.82
N TYR A 246 -10.40 6.03 -12.88
CA TYR A 246 -11.43 6.29 -11.87
C TYR A 246 -11.12 7.47 -10.94
N GLY A 247 -9.88 7.97 -10.94
CA GLY A 247 -9.47 9.21 -10.27
C GLY A 247 -10.01 10.48 -10.90
N ASP A 248 -10.52 10.45 -12.15
CA ASP A 248 -10.99 11.63 -12.87
C ASP A 248 -12.18 12.29 -12.16
N LYS A 249 -12.05 13.60 -11.93
CA LYS A 249 -13.03 14.38 -11.15
C LYS A 249 -14.39 14.48 -11.86
N ASN A 250 -14.38 14.71 -13.18
CA ASN A 250 -15.61 14.87 -13.96
C ASN A 250 -16.37 13.53 -14.01
N TRP A 251 -15.65 12.42 -14.17
CA TRP A 251 -16.25 11.11 -14.14
C TRP A 251 -16.85 10.78 -12.78
N LYS A 252 -16.17 11.12 -11.69
CA LYS A 252 -16.71 10.99 -10.31
C LYS A 252 -17.98 11.82 -10.10
N GLU A 253 -18.06 13.03 -10.63
CA GLU A 253 -19.26 13.86 -10.55
C GLU A 253 -20.44 13.25 -11.31
N LEU A 254 -20.17 12.71 -12.50
CA LEU A 254 -21.17 12.01 -13.29
C LEU A 254 -21.72 10.77 -12.56
N VAL A 255 -20.83 10.01 -11.92
CA VAL A 255 -21.21 8.84 -11.09
C VAL A 255 -22.01 9.27 -9.86
N ARG A 256 -21.68 10.37 -9.21
CA ARG A 256 -22.47 10.91 -8.10
C ARG A 256 -23.87 11.34 -8.54
N LYS A 257 -23.99 11.94 -9.71
CA LYS A 257 -25.29 12.29 -10.33
C LYS A 257 -26.13 11.02 -10.55
N GLN A 258 -25.55 9.97 -11.11
CA GLN A 258 -26.18 8.68 -11.31
C GLN A 258 -26.65 8.10 -9.96
N LEU A 259 -25.75 8.00 -8.97
CA LEU A 259 -26.03 7.45 -7.66
C LEU A 259 -27.16 8.21 -6.96
N ALA A 260 -27.22 9.54 -7.08
CA ALA A 260 -28.28 10.36 -6.49
C ALA A 260 -29.69 9.99 -7.02
N GLY A 261 -29.80 9.59 -8.29
CA GLY A 261 -31.05 9.16 -8.91
C GLY A 261 -31.46 7.71 -8.63
N MET A 262 -30.58 6.90 -8.04
CA MET A 262 -30.81 5.48 -7.81
C MET A 262 -31.58 5.21 -6.49
N LYS A 263 -32.31 4.09 -6.44
CA LYS A 263 -32.84 3.52 -5.21
C LYS A 263 -31.86 2.47 -4.67
N LEU A 264 -31.57 2.54 -3.38
CA LEU A 264 -30.65 1.58 -2.73
C LEU A 264 -31.36 0.84 -1.59
N HIS A 265 -31.08 -0.44 -1.49
CA HIS A 265 -31.65 -1.31 -0.46
C HIS A 265 -30.51 -2.07 0.25
N PRO A 266 -30.25 -1.75 1.56
CA PRO A 266 -30.77 -0.64 2.33
C PRO A 266 -30.19 0.72 1.90
N GLU A 267 -30.91 1.81 2.14
CA GLU A 267 -30.48 3.17 1.75
C GLU A 267 -29.15 3.58 2.40
N LEU A 268 -28.82 3.04 3.58
CA LEU A 268 -27.56 3.27 4.29
C LEU A 268 -26.30 2.96 3.43
N VAL A 269 -26.41 2.08 2.45
CA VAL A 269 -25.32 1.71 1.54
C VAL A 269 -24.85 2.89 0.68
N ARG A 270 -25.67 3.91 0.50
CA ARG A 270 -25.31 5.15 -0.22
C ARG A 270 -24.08 5.83 0.37
N GLN A 271 -23.95 5.85 1.68
CA GLN A 271 -22.78 6.42 2.34
C GLN A 271 -21.50 5.67 1.96
N GLN A 272 -21.58 4.34 1.88
CA GLN A 272 -20.44 3.51 1.47
C GLN A 272 -20.06 3.76 0.00
N PHE A 273 -21.04 3.87 -0.92
CA PHE A 273 -20.76 4.23 -2.32
C PHE A 273 -20.10 5.61 -2.42
N ASN A 274 -20.62 6.62 -1.72
CA ASN A 274 -20.04 7.96 -1.73
C ASN A 274 -18.58 7.97 -1.20
N TYR A 275 -18.32 7.19 -0.15
CA TYR A 275 -16.97 7.00 0.37
C TYR A 275 -16.05 6.37 -0.68
N VAL A 276 -16.48 5.29 -1.33
CA VAL A 276 -15.71 4.58 -2.37
C VAL A 276 -15.42 5.51 -3.56
N ILE A 277 -16.43 6.22 -4.09
CA ILE A 277 -16.25 7.16 -5.18
C ILE A 277 -15.25 8.27 -4.79
N GLY A 278 -15.26 8.68 -3.52
CA GLY A 278 -14.32 9.69 -3.01
C GLY A 278 -12.86 9.25 -3.10
N TRP A 279 -12.53 8.11 -2.53
CA TRP A 279 -11.14 7.64 -2.42
C TRP A 279 -10.63 6.86 -3.64
N LEU A 280 -11.51 6.33 -4.49
CA LEU A 280 -11.11 5.52 -5.64
C LEU A 280 -10.19 6.32 -6.56
N ASN A 281 -9.03 5.77 -6.86
CA ASN A 281 -8.04 6.29 -7.79
C ASN A 281 -7.99 5.44 -9.04
N ASP A 282 -7.04 5.72 -9.93
CA ASP A 282 -6.82 4.96 -11.14
C ASP A 282 -6.63 3.48 -10.81
N TRP A 283 -7.30 2.62 -11.55
CA TRP A 283 -7.39 1.19 -11.26
C TRP A 283 -6.70 0.39 -12.35
N ALA A 284 -5.71 -0.42 -11.98
CA ALA A 284 -5.07 -1.34 -12.89
C ALA A 284 -6.09 -2.37 -13.40
N CYS A 285 -6.41 -2.30 -14.69
CA CYS A 285 -7.48 -3.12 -15.30
C CYS A 285 -6.96 -4.28 -16.14
N THR A 286 -5.67 -4.57 -16.08
CA THR A 286 -5.04 -5.64 -16.87
C THR A 286 -4.04 -6.44 -16.06
N HIS A 287 -3.78 -7.68 -16.46
CA HIS A 287 -2.76 -8.56 -15.90
C HIS A 287 -2.16 -9.46 -17.00
N HIS A 288 -0.95 -10.00 -16.74
CA HIS A 288 -0.26 -10.87 -17.71
C HIS A 288 -0.73 -12.32 -17.73
N HIS A 289 -1.31 -12.80 -16.62
CA HIS A 289 -1.63 -14.21 -16.42
C HIS A 289 -3.06 -14.36 -15.89
N GLY A 290 -3.70 -15.46 -16.22
CA GLY A 290 -5.03 -15.80 -15.76
C GLY A 290 -5.98 -16.07 -16.91
N THR A 291 -7.25 -16.36 -16.57
CA THR A 291 -8.35 -16.49 -17.51
C THR A 291 -9.05 -15.16 -17.67
N GLY A 292 -9.47 -14.81 -18.87
CA GLY A 292 -10.19 -13.58 -19.18
C GLY A 292 -10.08 -13.21 -20.64
N THR A 293 -10.62 -12.06 -21.00
CA THR A 293 -10.60 -11.51 -22.34
C THR A 293 -9.26 -10.79 -22.57
N LYS A 294 -8.61 -11.05 -23.70
CA LYS A 294 -7.43 -10.27 -24.09
C LYS A 294 -7.83 -8.84 -24.43
N LEU A 295 -6.95 -7.89 -24.09
CA LEU A 295 -7.15 -6.51 -24.48
C LEU A 295 -7.03 -6.37 -26.00
N PRO A 296 -8.05 -5.88 -26.74
CA PRO A 296 -8.10 -5.95 -28.20
C PRO A 296 -6.94 -5.23 -28.91
N TRP A 297 -6.41 -4.18 -28.33
CA TRP A 297 -5.32 -3.37 -28.91
C TRP A 297 -3.94 -3.64 -28.30
N ASP A 298 -3.86 -4.54 -27.30
CA ASP A 298 -2.60 -4.94 -26.67
C ASP A 298 -2.73 -6.35 -26.10
N GLU A 299 -2.72 -7.36 -26.97
CA GLU A 299 -3.04 -8.76 -26.65
C GLU A 299 -2.10 -9.45 -25.66
N LYS A 300 -0.97 -8.81 -25.29
CA LYS A 300 -0.11 -9.30 -24.20
C LYS A 300 -0.80 -9.20 -22.84
N TRP A 301 -1.85 -8.37 -22.75
CA TRP A 301 -2.62 -8.14 -21.54
C TRP A 301 -3.97 -8.85 -21.57
N VAL A 302 -4.38 -9.37 -20.42
CA VAL A 302 -5.71 -9.90 -20.14
C VAL A 302 -6.45 -8.88 -19.29
N ILE A 303 -7.70 -8.59 -19.65
CA ILE A 303 -8.55 -7.65 -18.88
C ILE A 303 -8.86 -8.27 -17.52
N GLU A 304 -8.73 -7.48 -16.48
CA GLU A 304 -9.04 -7.87 -15.11
C GLU A 304 -10.55 -8.15 -14.96
N SER A 305 -10.91 -9.27 -14.36
CA SER A 305 -12.29 -9.78 -14.38
C SER A 305 -13.31 -8.85 -13.71
N LEU A 306 -12.92 -8.07 -12.70
CA LEU A 306 -13.80 -7.08 -12.09
C LEU A 306 -14.08 -5.90 -13.03
N SER A 307 -13.12 -5.56 -13.89
CA SER A 307 -13.25 -4.49 -14.87
C SER A 307 -14.08 -4.93 -16.07
N ASP A 308 -13.87 -6.16 -16.56
CA ASP A 308 -14.57 -6.75 -17.71
C ASP A 308 -16.07 -6.99 -17.43
N SER A 309 -16.39 -7.43 -16.21
CA SER A 309 -17.75 -7.89 -15.86
C SER A 309 -18.75 -6.81 -15.44
N THR A 310 -18.48 -5.54 -15.71
CA THR A 310 -19.30 -4.43 -15.18
C THR A 310 -20.51 -4.08 -16.04
N ILE A 311 -20.51 -4.45 -17.31
CA ILE A 311 -21.58 -4.12 -18.29
C ILE A 311 -22.19 -5.34 -18.97
N TYR A 312 -21.82 -6.56 -18.59
CA TYR A 312 -22.28 -7.78 -19.25
C TYR A 312 -23.81 -7.94 -19.25
N MET A 313 -24.51 -7.33 -18.30
CA MET A 313 -25.96 -7.38 -18.23
C MET A 313 -26.64 -6.72 -19.45
N ALA A 314 -26.01 -5.75 -20.09
CA ALA A 314 -26.48 -5.19 -21.34
C ALA A 314 -26.39 -6.23 -22.49
N TYR A 315 -25.28 -6.94 -22.58
CA TYR A 315 -25.08 -8.00 -23.56
C TYR A 315 -26.08 -9.15 -23.39
N TYR A 316 -26.44 -9.52 -22.17
CA TYR A 316 -27.39 -10.59 -21.89
C TYR A 316 -28.76 -10.34 -22.52
N THR A 317 -29.16 -9.08 -22.69
CA THR A 317 -30.45 -8.75 -23.32
C THR A 317 -30.56 -9.23 -24.78
N ILE A 318 -29.41 -9.35 -25.47
CA ILE A 318 -29.32 -9.71 -26.88
C ILE A 318 -28.62 -11.04 -27.14
N SER A 319 -28.00 -11.67 -26.14
CA SER A 319 -27.12 -12.84 -26.31
C SER A 319 -27.81 -14.03 -27.00
N HIS A 320 -29.11 -14.21 -26.77
CA HIS A 320 -29.90 -15.26 -27.41
C HIS A 320 -30.19 -14.99 -28.91
N LEU A 321 -30.18 -13.72 -29.32
CA LEU A 321 -30.42 -13.31 -30.72
C LEU A 321 -29.13 -13.22 -31.55
N ILE A 322 -28.01 -12.93 -30.88
CA ILE A 322 -26.70 -12.73 -31.53
C ILE A 322 -26.16 -14.03 -32.10
N LYS A 323 -26.53 -15.18 -31.54
CA LYS A 323 -26.12 -16.53 -32.02
C LYS A 323 -26.43 -16.78 -33.50
N ASP A 324 -27.51 -16.21 -33.98
CA ASP A 324 -27.96 -16.36 -35.38
C ASP A 324 -27.54 -15.17 -36.25
N TYR A 325 -26.64 -14.31 -35.75
CA TYR A 325 -26.13 -13.18 -36.53
C TYR A 325 -24.72 -13.48 -37.06
N PRO A 326 -24.40 -13.05 -38.32
CA PRO A 326 -23.10 -13.34 -38.89
C PRO A 326 -21.94 -12.72 -38.08
N GLU A 327 -21.04 -13.55 -37.59
CA GLU A 327 -19.92 -13.15 -36.75
C GLU A 327 -19.08 -12.02 -37.35
N LYS A 328 -18.79 -12.07 -38.65
CA LYS A 328 -18.02 -11.05 -39.37
C LYS A 328 -18.66 -9.64 -39.39
N LYS A 329 -19.92 -9.53 -38.98
CA LYS A 329 -20.67 -8.26 -38.92
C LYS A 329 -20.85 -7.77 -37.47
N ILE A 330 -20.28 -8.48 -36.52
CA ILE A 330 -20.28 -8.09 -35.09
C ILE A 330 -19.02 -7.27 -34.88
N ASP A 331 -19.14 -5.96 -35.04
CA ASP A 331 -18.09 -4.97 -34.87
C ASP A 331 -18.57 -3.83 -33.97
N ASP A 332 -17.77 -2.81 -33.79
CA ASP A 332 -18.11 -1.64 -32.95
C ASP A 332 -19.41 -0.98 -33.43
N SER A 333 -19.63 -0.87 -34.76
CA SER A 333 -20.83 -0.26 -35.32
C SER A 333 -22.10 -1.04 -35.01
N PHE A 334 -21.99 -2.37 -34.91
CA PHE A 334 -23.09 -3.24 -34.49
C PHE A 334 -23.52 -2.92 -33.02
N PHE A 335 -22.57 -2.81 -32.10
CA PHE A 335 -22.85 -2.51 -30.71
C PHE A 335 -23.30 -1.05 -30.51
N ASP A 336 -22.69 -0.11 -31.24
CA ASP A 336 -23.07 1.31 -31.23
C ASP A 336 -24.54 1.48 -31.64
N TYR A 337 -24.99 0.78 -32.66
CA TYR A 337 -26.38 0.85 -33.09
C TYR A 337 -27.34 0.29 -32.02
N ILE A 338 -27.02 -0.87 -31.49
CA ILE A 338 -27.92 -1.57 -30.54
C ILE A 338 -27.98 -0.86 -29.21
N PHE A 339 -26.85 -0.52 -28.64
CA PHE A 339 -26.76 -0.01 -27.25
C PHE A 339 -26.80 1.51 -27.15
N LEU A 340 -26.29 2.23 -28.15
CA LEU A 340 -26.22 3.69 -28.13
C LEU A 340 -27.17 4.36 -29.09
N GLY A 341 -27.70 3.60 -30.07
CA GLY A 341 -28.59 4.15 -31.09
C GLY A 341 -27.87 4.94 -32.19
N ILE A 342 -26.57 4.73 -32.35
CA ILE A 342 -25.72 5.42 -33.31
C ILE A 342 -25.65 4.62 -34.61
N GLY A 343 -25.80 5.29 -35.75
CA GLY A 343 -25.72 4.63 -37.08
C GLY A 343 -27.03 4.00 -37.56
N LYS A 344 -26.92 3.00 -38.44
CA LYS A 344 -28.04 2.29 -39.04
C LYS A 344 -27.90 0.79 -38.82
N GLY A 345 -29.00 0.11 -38.54
CA GLY A 345 -29.04 -1.33 -38.34
C GLY A 345 -30.04 -2.04 -39.28
N ASP A 346 -29.76 -3.28 -39.60
CA ASP A 346 -30.66 -4.18 -40.33
C ASP A 346 -31.83 -4.62 -39.42
N LEU A 347 -32.78 -5.40 -40.00
CA LEU A 347 -33.95 -5.86 -39.25
C LEU A 347 -33.62 -6.70 -38.00
N LYS A 348 -32.55 -7.50 -38.07
CA LYS A 348 -32.10 -8.28 -36.90
C LYS A 348 -31.51 -7.38 -35.79
N MET A 349 -30.70 -6.41 -36.19
CA MET A 349 -30.17 -5.41 -35.24
C MET A 349 -31.27 -4.55 -34.63
N GLN A 350 -32.30 -4.17 -35.43
CA GLN A 350 -33.47 -3.46 -34.89
C GLN A 350 -34.24 -4.28 -33.86
N LYS A 351 -34.37 -5.59 -34.07
CA LYS A 351 -34.98 -6.51 -33.09
C LYS A 351 -34.14 -6.56 -31.82
N MET A 352 -32.81 -6.70 -31.90
CA MET A 352 -31.90 -6.72 -30.77
C MET A 352 -31.95 -5.39 -29.99
N LYS A 353 -31.99 -4.26 -30.71
CA LYS A 353 -32.13 -2.93 -30.07
C LYS A 353 -33.43 -2.81 -29.26
N LYS A 354 -34.56 -3.27 -29.83
CA LYS A 354 -35.86 -3.27 -29.11
C LYS A 354 -35.81 -4.17 -27.88
N GLU A 355 -35.13 -5.30 -27.97
CA GLU A 355 -34.93 -6.20 -26.81
C GLU A 355 -34.11 -5.54 -25.74
N PHE A 356 -32.99 -4.91 -26.11
CA PHE A 356 -32.18 -4.11 -25.17
C PHE A 356 -32.99 -2.98 -24.56
N GLU A 357 -33.70 -2.18 -25.31
CA GLU A 357 -34.50 -1.04 -24.84
C GLU A 357 -35.66 -1.48 -23.94
N TYR A 358 -36.16 -2.71 -24.08
CA TYR A 358 -37.15 -3.26 -23.18
C TYR A 358 -36.61 -3.64 -21.81
N TRP A 359 -35.43 -4.29 -21.76
CA TRP A 359 -34.83 -4.79 -20.55
C TRP A 359 -33.93 -3.75 -19.84
N TYR A 360 -33.49 -2.73 -20.54
CA TYR A 360 -32.55 -1.73 -20.04
C TYR A 360 -33.15 -0.33 -19.93
N PRO A 361 -32.87 0.40 -18.86
CA PRO A 361 -31.99 0.10 -17.75
C PRO A 361 -32.53 -1.03 -16.85
N PHE A 362 -31.65 -1.83 -16.29
CA PHE A 362 -32.10 -2.84 -15.32
C PHE A 362 -32.71 -2.17 -14.07
N ASP A 363 -33.82 -2.76 -13.57
CA ASP A 363 -34.59 -2.17 -12.47
C ASP A 363 -33.90 -2.37 -11.13
N VAL A 364 -33.38 -3.58 -10.86
CA VAL A 364 -32.68 -3.90 -9.63
C VAL A 364 -31.56 -4.92 -9.88
N ARG A 365 -30.41 -4.69 -9.26
CA ARG A 365 -29.34 -5.68 -9.13
C ARG A 365 -29.16 -6.06 -7.66
N SER A 366 -29.37 -7.33 -7.36
CA SER A 366 -29.09 -7.90 -6.04
C SER A 366 -27.63 -8.35 -5.97
N SER A 367 -26.92 -7.98 -4.90
CA SER A 367 -25.50 -8.24 -4.72
C SER A 367 -25.08 -8.26 -3.25
N GLY A 368 -23.83 -8.60 -2.98
CA GLY A 368 -23.25 -8.59 -1.64
C GLY A 368 -22.54 -7.27 -1.29
N LYS A 369 -22.50 -6.96 -0.01
CA LYS A 369 -21.86 -5.76 0.53
C LYS A 369 -20.37 -5.64 0.19
N ASP A 370 -19.67 -6.76 0.01
CA ASP A 370 -18.27 -6.82 -0.40
C ASP A 370 -18.02 -6.30 -1.81
N LEU A 371 -19.04 -6.28 -2.68
CA LEU A 371 -18.93 -5.78 -4.03
C LEU A 371 -19.18 -4.27 -4.16
N VAL A 372 -19.59 -3.58 -3.11
CA VAL A 372 -19.73 -2.13 -3.12
C VAL A 372 -18.39 -1.44 -3.36
N GLN A 373 -17.32 -1.96 -2.76
CA GLN A 373 -15.98 -1.36 -2.83
C GLN A 373 -15.29 -1.54 -4.20
N ASN A 374 -15.82 -2.37 -5.07
CA ASN A 374 -15.23 -2.71 -6.36
C ASN A 374 -16.30 -2.84 -7.44
N HIS A 375 -16.79 -4.02 -7.73
CA HIS A 375 -17.60 -4.34 -8.89
C HIS A 375 -18.85 -3.45 -9.04
N LEU A 376 -19.60 -3.16 -7.96
CA LEU A 376 -20.80 -2.31 -8.05
C LEU A 376 -20.43 -0.84 -8.31
N SER A 377 -19.36 -0.34 -7.70
CA SER A 377 -18.86 1.00 -7.99
C SER A 377 -18.34 1.09 -9.43
N PHE A 378 -17.57 0.10 -9.89
CA PHE A 378 -17.09 0.05 -11.28
C PHE A 378 -18.26 -0.04 -12.28
N CYS A 379 -19.33 -0.76 -11.93
CA CYS A 379 -20.56 -0.78 -12.71
C CYS A 379 -21.14 0.63 -12.88
N LEU A 380 -21.19 1.45 -11.82
CA LEU A 380 -21.64 2.84 -11.93
C LEU A 380 -20.73 3.68 -12.84
N PHE A 381 -19.42 3.58 -12.65
CA PHE A 381 -18.46 4.32 -13.47
C PHE A 381 -18.60 3.95 -14.95
N ASN A 382 -18.61 2.67 -15.27
CA ASN A 382 -18.66 2.22 -16.66
C ASN A 382 -20.01 2.50 -17.32
N HIS A 383 -21.13 2.36 -16.60
CA HIS A 383 -22.43 2.79 -17.14
C HIS A 383 -22.50 4.28 -17.41
N ALA A 384 -21.95 5.09 -16.50
CA ALA A 384 -21.92 6.54 -16.71
C ALA A 384 -21.06 6.98 -17.89
N ALA A 385 -19.99 6.21 -18.20
CA ALA A 385 -19.11 6.50 -19.34
C ALA A 385 -19.67 6.05 -20.68
N ILE A 386 -20.34 4.87 -20.71
CA ILE A 386 -20.73 4.21 -21.96
C ILE A 386 -22.15 4.57 -22.37
N PHE A 387 -23.09 4.59 -21.41
CA PHE A 387 -24.51 4.69 -21.72
C PHE A 387 -25.07 6.09 -21.46
N PRO A 388 -26.01 6.57 -22.29
CA PRO A 388 -26.83 7.75 -21.98
C PRO A 388 -27.61 7.55 -20.65
N GLU A 389 -27.92 8.65 -19.98
CA GLU A 389 -28.56 8.65 -18.65
C GLU A 389 -29.84 7.76 -18.57
N LYS A 390 -30.61 7.70 -19.65
CA LYS A 390 -31.82 6.88 -19.71
C LYS A 390 -31.58 5.39 -19.52
N TYR A 391 -30.35 4.91 -19.69
CA TYR A 391 -29.95 3.52 -19.53
C TYR A 391 -29.10 3.27 -18.27
N TRP A 392 -28.94 4.25 -17.41
CA TRP A 392 -28.23 4.06 -16.14
C TRP A 392 -29.02 3.15 -15.19
N PRO A 393 -28.32 2.32 -14.37
CA PRO A 393 -28.93 1.46 -13.38
C PRO A 393 -29.94 2.19 -12.45
N LYS A 394 -31.11 1.58 -12.21
CA LYS A 394 -32.14 2.19 -11.38
C LYS A 394 -31.96 1.88 -9.90
N SER A 395 -31.55 0.68 -9.54
CA SER A 395 -31.38 0.34 -8.14
C SER A 395 -30.38 -0.80 -7.90
N PHE A 396 -29.81 -0.80 -6.68
CA PHE A 396 -29.08 -1.93 -6.11
C PHE A 396 -29.74 -2.40 -4.81
N SER A 397 -29.81 -3.72 -4.65
CA SER A 397 -30.14 -4.37 -3.38
C SER A 397 -28.87 -5.08 -2.88
N VAL A 398 -28.41 -4.69 -1.70
CA VAL A 398 -27.12 -5.14 -1.15
C VAL A 398 -27.35 -5.84 0.17
N ASN A 399 -27.19 -7.16 0.18
CA ASN A 399 -27.26 -7.97 1.39
C ASN A 399 -26.01 -7.84 2.25
N GLY A 400 -26.16 -8.09 3.56
CA GLY A 400 -25.09 -8.08 4.54
C GLY A 400 -24.14 -9.30 4.43
N TRP A 401 -23.31 -9.45 5.44
CA TRP A 401 -22.42 -10.60 5.57
C TRP A 401 -23.18 -11.80 6.15
N LEU A 402 -22.91 -12.98 5.61
CA LEU A 402 -23.28 -14.21 6.30
C LEU A 402 -22.25 -14.47 7.39
N LEU A 403 -22.71 -14.52 8.63
CA LEU A 403 -21.87 -14.73 9.80
C LEU A 403 -22.00 -16.16 10.32
N VAL A 404 -20.92 -16.70 10.82
CA VAL A 404 -20.87 -17.96 11.59
C VAL A 404 -20.24 -17.62 12.93
N GLU A 405 -21.00 -17.82 14.02
CA GLU A 405 -20.56 -17.49 15.38
C GLU A 405 -20.10 -16.01 15.54
N GLY A 406 -20.80 -15.11 14.86
CA GLY A 406 -20.50 -13.67 14.89
C GLY A 406 -19.33 -13.23 13.98
N GLU A 407 -18.64 -14.16 13.32
CA GLU A 407 -17.56 -13.86 12.38
C GLU A 407 -18.02 -14.05 10.92
N LYS A 408 -17.44 -13.22 10.01
CA LYS A 408 -17.66 -13.38 8.58
C LYS A 408 -17.27 -14.79 8.13
N MET A 409 -18.17 -15.50 7.48
CA MET A 409 -17.90 -16.81 6.90
C MET A 409 -16.84 -16.73 5.81
N SER A 410 -15.76 -17.51 5.94
CA SER A 410 -14.62 -17.48 5.03
C SER A 410 -13.95 -18.85 4.89
N LYS A 411 -13.65 -19.24 3.66
CA LYS A 411 -12.87 -20.48 3.39
C LYS A 411 -11.48 -20.46 4.02
N SER A 412 -10.82 -19.30 4.02
CA SER A 412 -9.47 -19.14 4.58
C SER A 412 -9.43 -19.28 6.11
N LYS A 413 -10.53 -19.00 6.80
CA LYS A 413 -10.67 -19.17 8.25
C LYS A 413 -11.19 -20.57 8.64
N GLY A 414 -11.65 -21.36 7.67
CA GLY A 414 -12.25 -22.67 7.92
C GLY A 414 -13.66 -22.64 8.55
N ASN A 415 -14.22 -21.46 8.79
CA ASN A 415 -15.53 -21.26 9.40
C ASN A 415 -16.66 -21.18 8.36
N PHE A 416 -16.66 -22.06 7.38
CA PHE A 416 -17.68 -22.04 6.33
C PHE A 416 -18.38 -23.38 6.22
N PHE A 417 -19.65 -23.33 5.80
CA PHE A 417 -20.43 -24.52 5.47
C PHE A 417 -20.79 -24.52 3.98
N THR A 418 -20.65 -25.66 3.35
CA THR A 418 -21.19 -25.83 1.99
C THR A 418 -22.71 -25.99 2.05
N ILE A 419 -23.40 -25.63 0.96
CA ILE A 419 -24.84 -25.84 0.84
C ILE A 419 -25.21 -27.31 1.09
N ARG A 420 -24.41 -28.24 0.60
CA ARG A 420 -24.59 -29.69 0.81
C ARG A 420 -24.59 -30.04 2.30
N GLN A 421 -23.55 -29.62 3.03
CA GLN A 421 -23.43 -29.89 4.48
C GLN A 421 -24.60 -29.34 5.29
N ILE A 422 -25.12 -28.17 4.90
CA ILE A 422 -26.26 -27.58 5.60
C ILE A 422 -27.55 -28.33 5.26
N LEU A 423 -27.73 -28.72 3.98
CA LEU A 423 -28.91 -29.46 3.53
C LEU A 423 -28.98 -30.89 4.10
N GLU A 424 -27.84 -31.50 4.49
CA GLU A 424 -27.82 -32.78 5.21
C GLU A 424 -28.40 -32.66 6.64
N LYS A 425 -28.36 -31.47 7.23
CA LYS A 425 -28.79 -31.22 8.62
C LYS A 425 -30.18 -30.54 8.71
N HIS A 426 -30.53 -29.72 7.73
CA HIS A 426 -31.69 -28.85 7.72
C HIS A 426 -32.39 -28.89 6.36
N SER A 427 -33.71 -28.71 6.35
CA SER A 427 -34.45 -28.56 5.09
C SER A 427 -34.06 -27.26 4.38
N ALA A 428 -34.22 -27.22 3.05
CA ALA A 428 -33.97 -26.01 2.26
C ALA A 428 -34.84 -24.82 2.73
N ASP A 429 -36.08 -25.08 3.12
CA ASP A 429 -36.98 -24.03 3.62
C ASP A 429 -36.58 -23.49 5.00
N SER A 430 -36.09 -24.36 5.89
CA SER A 430 -35.56 -23.92 7.18
C SER A 430 -34.33 -23.01 7.00
N ILE A 431 -33.41 -23.36 6.06
CA ILE A 431 -32.24 -22.55 5.75
C ILE A 431 -32.66 -21.19 5.15
N ARG A 432 -33.58 -21.18 4.19
CA ARG A 432 -34.09 -19.94 3.59
C ARG A 432 -34.75 -19.05 4.62
N ALA A 433 -35.59 -19.61 5.48
CA ALA A 433 -36.22 -18.86 6.56
C ALA A 433 -35.20 -18.28 7.54
N GLY A 434 -34.17 -19.05 7.93
CA GLY A 434 -33.08 -18.59 8.80
C GLY A 434 -32.32 -17.43 8.21
N LEU A 435 -31.99 -17.50 6.90
CA LEU A 435 -31.26 -16.41 6.19
C LEU A 435 -32.12 -15.14 6.02
N MET A 436 -33.44 -15.27 6.03
CA MET A 436 -34.36 -14.11 5.93
C MET A 436 -34.66 -13.44 7.28
N LEU A 437 -34.50 -14.18 8.38
CA LEU A 437 -34.80 -13.69 9.74
C LEU A 437 -33.55 -13.14 10.45
N GLY A 438 -32.35 -13.48 10.02
CA GLY A 438 -31.06 -12.98 10.52
C GLY A 438 -30.60 -11.76 9.76
#